data_c915cdc01ef61654a82e399c96e79f66
#
_entry.id   c915cdc01ef61654a82e399c96e79f66
#
_cell.length_a   1.000
_cell.length_b   1.000
_cell.length_c   1.000
_cell.angle_alpha   90.00
_cell.angle_beta   90.00
_cell.angle_gamma   90.00
#
_symmetry.space_group_name_H-M   'P 1'
#
loop_
_entity.id
_entity.type
_entity.pdbx_description
1 polymer ?
#
loop_
_entity_poly.entity_id
_entity_poly.type
_entity_poly.pdbx_seq_one_letter_code
_entity_poly.pdbx_strand_id
1 'polypeptide(L)'
;HLNSVMNDKEIRAQYEKSLNLLTSHYGKIGQNKKLFSQYEKLYEQNRKNLTQSQNKLLENVLRGFRLSGVHLNVKKRKLFRECQEKLAKLESKFEQNILDSSNSWAKNFKTIENLKGMPQSSLEIAEETAAKRNEVGYTLTLDQPCYMAVMTFADSQSLRKTMYLAYASRASNKFPISCKWDNTKIIENILLLRQEMSQILGYKNYAEYSLATKMAKSTNEVIDFLESLKIKAISKSKKEMSVLKNFAKKHYNLKTISPWDIAYIAEKYKEENFGISQEE
;
A
#
# COMPACT_ATOMS: atom_id res chain seq x y z
N HIS A 1 -0.88 -8.28 12.33
CA HIS A 1 -2.16 -7.57 12.41
C HIS A 1 -2.23 -6.64 13.62
N LEU A 2 -2.06 -7.13 14.86
CA LEU A 2 -2.12 -6.30 16.08
C LEU A 2 -1.20 -5.08 16.03
N ASN A 3 0.02 -5.22 15.53
CA ASN A 3 0.96 -4.10 15.36
C ASN A 3 0.40 -2.96 14.45
N SER A 4 -0.48 -3.30 13.51
CA SER A 4 -1.08 -2.31 12.59
C SER A 4 -2.32 -1.63 13.15
N VAL A 5 -3.08 -2.31 14.03
CA VAL A 5 -4.39 -1.82 14.51
C VAL A 5 -4.37 -1.30 15.94
N MET A 6 -3.52 -1.83 16.82
CA MET A 6 -3.41 -1.38 18.21
C MET A 6 -2.22 -0.45 18.45
N ASN A 7 -1.14 -0.62 17.71
CA ASN A 7 0.02 0.28 17.62
C ASN A 7 0.54 0.84 18.96
N ASP A 8 0.54 0.03 20.03
CA ASP A 8 1.22 0.44 21.25
C ASP A 8 2.72 0.11 21.23
N LYS A 9 3.48 0.70 22.15
CA LYS A 9 4.94 0.59 22.18
C LYS A 9 5.41 -0.84 22.49
N GLU A 10 4.69 -1.57 23.33
CA GLU A 10 5.07 -2.93 23.72
C GLU A 10 4.82 -3.92 22.59
N ILE A 11 3.64 -3.86 21.96
CA ILE A 11 3.31 -4.68 20.80
C ILE A 11 4.32 -4.43 19.67
N ARG A 12 4.68 -3.16 19.40
CA ARG A 12 5.67 -2.80 18.39
C ARG A 12 7.04 -3.40 18.68
N ALA A 13 7.53 -3.30 19.92
CA ALA A 13 8.81 -3.85 20.32
C ALA A 13 8.85 -5.39 20.19
N GLN A 14 7.78 -6.08 20.58
CA GLN A 14 7.67 -7.54 20.43
C GLN A 14 7.54 -7.96 18.97
N TYR A 15 6.82 -7.18 18.15
CA TYR A 15 6.73 -7.41 16.71
C TYR A 15 8.10 -7.32 16.03
N GLU A 16 8.88 -6.27 16.30
CA GLU A 16 10.23 -6.09 15.73
C GLU A 16 11.18 -7.23 16.13
N LYS A 17 11.14 -7.65 17.40
CA LYS A 17 11.91 -8.79 17.89
C LYS A 17 11.49 -10.08 17.17
N SER A 18 10.20 -10.33 17.05
CA SER A 18 9.65 -11.50 16.39
C SER A 18 9.94 -11.53 14.90
N LEU A 19 9.85 -10.39 14.22
CA LEU A 19 10.15 -10.24 12.80
C LEU A 19 11.57 -10.70 12.47
N ASN A 20 12.56 -10.28 13.27
CA ASN A 20 13.95 -10.70 13.08
C ASN A 20 14.13 -12.23 13.23
N LEU A 21 13.51 -12.82 14.26
CA LEU A 21 13.58 -14.25 14.50
C LEU A 21 12.92 -15.05 13.38
N LEU A 22 11.73 -14.64 12.96
CA LEU A 22 10.97 -15.31 11.90
C LEU A 22 11.66 -15.19 10.53
N THR A 23 12.16 -14.01 10.17
CA THR A 23 12.89 -13.79 8.91
C THR A 23 14.14 -14.69 8.86
N SER A 24 14.91 -14.72 9.93
CA SER A 24 16.08 -15.59 10.02
C SER A 24 15.72 -17.09 9.96
N HIS A 25 14.65 -17.51 10.66
CA HIS A 25 14.17 -18.89 10.68
C HIS A 25 13.71 -19.35 9.29
N TYR A 26 12.83 -18.60 8.64
CA TYR A 26 12.35 -18.94 7.30
C TYR A 26 13.45 -18.87 6.24
N GLY A 27 14.40 -17.94 6.37
CA GLY A 27 15.59 -17.91 5.53
C GLY A 27 16.44 -19.18 5.66
N LYS A 28 16.63 -19.72 6.88
CA LYS A 28 17.32 -20.99 7.11
C LYS A 28 16.57 -22.18 6.50
N ILE A 29 15.24 -22.22 6.64
CA ILE A 29 14.41 -23.28 6.04
C ILE A 29 14.52 -23.22 4.51
N GLY A 30 14.31 -22.06 3.90
CA GLY A 30 14.37 -21.87 2.45
C GLY A 30 15.73 -22.18 1.82
N GLN A 31 16.82 -22.18 2.64
CA GLN A 31 18.17 -22.53 2.21
C GLN A 31 18.64 -23.90 2.70
N ASN A 32 17.73 -24.74 3.24
CA ASN A 32 18.07 -26.06 3.73
C ASN A 32 18.26 -27.04 2.56
N LYS A 33 19.52 -27.32 2.22
CA LYS A 33 19.88 -28.23 1.12
C LYS A 33 19.41 -29.66 1.32
N LYS A 34 19.40 -30.14 2.59
CA LYS A 34 18.96 -31.51 2.86
C LYS A 34 17.45 -31.64 2.60
N LEU A 35 16.66 -30.66 3.06
CA LEU A 35 15.22 -30.63 2.86
C LEU A 35 14.91 -30.47 1.35
N PHE A 36 15.56 -29.56 0.65
CA PHE A 36 15.42 -29.39 -0.80
C PHE A 36 15.69 -30.70 -1.55
N SER A 37 16.79 -31.40 -1.24
CA SER A 37 17.13 -32.68 -1.88
C SER A 37 16.06 -33.77 -1.64
N GLN A 38 15.41 -33.82 -0.49
CA GLN A 38 14.31 -34.77 -0.26
C GLN A 38 13.08 -34.44 -1.12
N TYR A 39 12.71 -33.16 -1.24
CA TYR A 39 11.61 -32.74 -2.13
C TYR A 39 11.94 -33.01 -3.61
N GLU A 40 13.18 -32.80 -4.02
CA GLU A 40 13.66 -33.06 -5.39
C GLU A 40 13.58 -34.56 -5.72
N LYS A 41 14.08 -35.42 -4.84
CA LYS A 41 13.96 -36.88 -4.95
C LYS A 41 12.50 -37.33 -4.99
N LEU A 42 11.66 -36.82 -4.09
CA LEU A 42 10.22 -37.14 -4.06
C LEU A 42 9.54 -36.80 -5.39
N TYR A 43 9.84 -35.61 -5.95
CA TYR A 43 9.28 -35.17 -7.21
C TYR A 43 9.77 -36.04 -8.38
N GLU A 44 11.07 -36.29 -8.48
CA GLU A 44 11.66 -37.07 -9.59
C GLU A 44 11.18 -38.53 -9.58
N GLN A 45 11.15 -39.18 -8.42
CA GLN A 45 10.78 -40.59 -8.30
C GLN A 45 9.29 -40.86 -8.49
N ASN A 46 8.44 -39.91 -8.14
CA ASN A 46 7.00 -40.14 -8.09
C ASN A 46 6.20 -39.32 -9.10
N ARG A 47 6.83 -38.48 -9.93
CA ARG A 47 6.17 -37.54 -10.84
C ARG A 47 5.03 -38.15 -11.67
N LYS A 48 5.19 -39.40 -12.12
CA LYS A 48 4.19 -40.12 -12.93
C LYS A 48 2.97 -40.61 -12.10
N ASN A 49 3.15 -40.80 -10.81
CA ASN A 49 2.14 -41.33 -9.88
C ASN A 49 1.40 -40.22 -9.11
N LEU A 50 1.90 -38.98 -9.19
CA LEU A 50 1.31 -37.83 -8.52
C LEU A 50 0.15 -37.26 -9.33
N THR A 51 -0.91 -36.82 -8.62
CA THR A 51 -1.97 -36.03 -9.24
C THR A 51 -1.46 -34.70 -9.76
N GLN A 52 -2.21 -34.04 -10.64
CA GLN A 52 -1.86 -32.71 -11.14
C GLN A 52 -1.62 -31.69 -10.00
N SER A 53 -2.47 -31.70 -8.98
CA SER A 53 -2.34 -30.79 -7.83
C SER A 53 -1.08 -31.07 -7.00
N GLN A 54 -0.74 -32.35 -6.78
CA GLN A 54 0.48 -32.74 -6.07
C GLN A 54 1.73 -32.37 -6.85
N ASN A 55 1.75 -32.60 -8.18
CA ASN A 55 2.84 -32.15 -9.04
C ASN A 55 3.02 -30.63 -8.94
N LYS A 56 1.92 -29.87 -9.04
CA LYS A 56 1.98 -28.40 -8.95
C LYS A 56 2.45 -27.91 -7.58
N LEU A 57 2.05 -28.58 -6.50
CA LEU A 57 2.53 -28.28 -5.15
C LEU A 57 4.07 -28.43 -5.06
N LEU A 58 4.58 -29.59 -5.50
CA LEU A 58 6.02 -29.86 -5.46
C LEU A 58 6.83 -28.91 -6.34
N GLU A 59 6.35 -28.59 -7.56
CA GLU A 59 6.96 -27.57 -8.43
C GLU A 59 7.05 -26.20 -7.72
N ASN A 60 5.97 -25.79 -7.04
CA ASN A 60 5.94 -24.54 -6.31
C ASN A 60 6.92 -24.56 -5.12
N VAL A 61 6.98 -25.67 -4.36
CA VAL A 61 7.91 -25.84 -3.23
C VAL A 61 9.36 -25.78 -3.73
N LEU A 62 9.72 -26.54 -4.77
CA LEU A 62 11.06 -26.55 -5.34
C LEU A 62 11.47 -25.17 -5.90
N ARG A 63 10.52 -24.48 -6.55
CA ARG A 63 10.72 -23.10 -6.98
C ARG A 63 10.97 -22.17 -5.81
N GLY A 64 10.20 -22.29 -4.72
CA GLY A 64 10.38 -21.51 -3.50
C GLY A 64 11.80 -21.66 -2.92
N PHE A 65 12.32 -22.90 -2.84
CA PHE A 65 13.70 -23.15 -2.40
C PHE A 65 14.73 -22.47 -3.32
N ARG A 66 14.55 -22.55 -4.64
CA ARG A 66 15.46 -21.90 -5.59
C ARG A 66 15.43 -20.39 -5.45
N LEU A 67 14.25 -19.79 -5.29
CA LEU A 67 14.08 -18.36 -5.04
C LEU A 67 14.60 -17.91 -3.67
N SER A 68 14.72 -18.83 -2.71
CA SER A 68 15.38 -18.59 -1.43
C SER A 68 16.91 -18.78 -1.47
N GLY A 69 17.45 -19.14 -2.64
CA GLY A 69 18.88 -19.25 -2.86
C GLY A 69 19.51 -20.56 -2.37
N VAL A 70 18.76 -21.67 -2.26
CA VAL A 70 19.27 -22.98 -1.83
C VAL A 70 20.45 -23.48 -2.66
N HIS A 71 20.50 -23.15 -3.96
CA HIS A 71 21.53 -23.51 -4.92
C HIS A 71 22.81 -22.68 -4.79
N LEU A 72 22.76 -21.55 -4.10
CA LEU A 72 23.88 -20.64 -3.95
C LEU A 72 25.02 -21.28 -3.14
N ASN A 73 26.25 -20.84 -3.36
CA ASN A 73 27.38 -21.17 -2.47
C ASN A 73 27.22 -20.53 -1.10
N VAL A 74 28.03 -20.95 -0.12
CA VAL A 74 27.93 -20.52 1.28
C VAL A 74 28.01 -19.00 1.43
N LYS A 75 28.92 -18.34 0.72
CA LYS A 75 29.13 -16.88 0.77
C LYS A 75 27.89 -16.13 0.24
N LYS A 76 27.39 -16.49 -0.95
CA LYS A 76 26.21 -15.85 -1.55
C LYS A 76 24.93 -16.13 -0.73
N ARG A 77 24.77 -17.32 -0.14
CA ARG A 77 23.64 -17.63 0.73
C ARG A 77 23.60 -16.75 1.98
N LYS A 78 24.78 -16.54 2.60
CA LYS A 78 24.90 -15.65 3.75
C LYS A 78 24.52 -14.23 3.38
N LEU A 79 25.07 -13.69 2.29
CA LEU A 79 24.77 -12.35 1.79
C LEU A 79 23.28 -12.19 1.47
N PHE A 80 22.66 -13.15 0.79
CA PHE A 80 21.24 -13.13 0.49
C PHE A 80 20.36 -13.04 1.75
N ARG A 81 20.67 -13.81 2.82
CA ARG A 81 19.96 -13.71 4.10
C ARG A 81 20.14 -12.36 4.77
N GLU A 82 21.36 -11.83 4.78
CA GLU A 82 21.62 -10.49 5.32
C GLU A 82 20.80 -9.41 4.59
N CYS A 83 20.68 -9.51 3.26
CA CYS A 83 19.80 -8.63 2.49
C CYS A 83 18.33 -8.80 2.86
N GLN A 84 17.83 -10.04 3.03
CA GLN A 84 16.45 -10.30 3.46
C GLN A 84 16.16 -9.72 4.85
N GLU A 85 17.06 -9.89 5.81
CA GLU A 85 16.92 -9.36 7.17
C GLU A 85 16.91 -7.82 7.18
N LYS A 86 17.80 -7.19 6.39
CA LYS A 86 17.83 -5.73 6.23
C LYS A 86 16.56 -5.22 5.57
N LEU A 87 16.12 -5.90 4.51
CA LEU A 87 14.90 -5.54 3.77
C LEU A 87 13.67 -5.60 4.67
N ALA A 88 13.48 -6.68 5.43
CA ALA A 88 12.36 -6.83 6.36
C ALA A 88 12.32 -5.70 7.41
N LYS A 89 13.47 -5.27 7.93
CA LYS A 89 13.57 -4.14 8.87
C LYS A 89 13.19 -2.82 8.21
N LEU A 90 13.65 -2.57 6.98
CA LEU A 90 13.32 -1.35 6.25
C LEU A 90 11.85 -1.29 5.85
N GLU A 91 11.26 -2.41 5.42
CA GLU A 91 9.84 -2.50 5.08
C GLU A 91 8.97 -2.28 6.33
N SER A 92 9.31 -2.89 7.46
CA SER A 92 8.64 -2.62 8.74
C SER A 92 8.75 -1.15 9.15
N LYS A 93 9.94 -0.55 9.02
CA LYS A 93 10.14 0.88 9.34
C LYS A 93 9.36 1.80 8.41
N PHE A 94 9.28 1.45 7.12
CA PHE A 94 8.48 2.16 6.13
C PHE A 94 6.99 2.20 6.52
N GLU A 95 6.44 1.05 6.88
CA GLU A 95 5.04 0.93 7.32
C GLU A 95 4.78 1.70 8.62
N GLN A 96 5.68 1.59 9.61
CA GLN A 96 5.58 2.33 10.87
C GLN A 96 5.60 3.84 10.65
N ASN A 97 6.46 4.34 9.75
CA ASN A 97 6.50 5.77 9.44
C ASN A 97 5.19 6.27 8.81
N ILE A 98 4.55 5.46 7.93
CA ILE A 98 3.23 5.80 7.38
C ILE A 98 2.18 5.86 8.50
N LEU A 99 2.17 4.85 9.37
CA LEU A 99 1.23 4.78 10.47
C LEU A 99 1.40 5.95 11.45
N ASP A 100 2.65 6.21 11.88
CA ASP A 100 2.96 7.28 12.82
C ASP A 100 2.66 8.67 12.24
N SER A 101 2.98 8.90 10.96
CA SER A 101 2.64 10.16 10.30
C SER A 101 1.12 10.34 10.17
N SER A 102 0.38 9.27 9.86
CA SER A 102 -1.08 9.32 9.81
C SER A 102 -1.69 9.66 11.18
N ASN A 103 -1.27 8.95 12.22
CA ASN A 103 -1.79 9.12 13.58
C ASN A 103 -1.41 10.47 14.22
N SER A 104 -0.32 11.09 13.74
CA SER A 104 0.12 12.39 14.26
C SER A 104 -0.69 13.57 13.76
N TRP A 105 -1.42 13.41 12.65
CA TRP A 105 -2.22 14.47 12.08
C TRP A 105 -3.66 14.41 12.58
N ALA A 106 -4.15 15.53 13.08
CA ALA A 106 -5.54 15.72 13.39
C ALA A 106 -5.90 17.19 13.22
N LYS A 107 -7.16 17.48 12.92
CA LYS A 107 -7.69 18.83 12.83
C LYS A 107 -9.02 18.91 13.52
N ASN A 108 -9.08 19.69 14.62
CA ASN A 108 -10.29 19.91 15.39
C ASN A 108 -11.06 21.13 14.87
N PHE A 109 -12.38 21.02 14.88
CA PHE A 109 -13.34 22.07 14.59
C PHE A 109 -14.33 22.16 15.74
N LYS A 110 -14.47 23.34 16.32
CA LYS A 110 -15.42 23.55 17.48
C LYS A 110 -16.87 23.55 17.04
N THR A 111 -17.14 23.85 15.78
CA THR A 111 -18.47 23.99 15.23
C THR A 111 -18.61 23.27 13.88
N ILE A 112 -19.83 22.95 13.47
CA ILE A 112 -20.14 22.18 12.27
C ILE A 112 -20.01 22.98 10.96
N GLU A 113 -19.95 24.33 11.02
CA GLU A 113 -20.00 25.19 9.83
C GLU A 113 -18.94 24.85 8.79
N ASN A 114 -17.74 24.46 9.23
CA ASN A 114 -16.65 24.08 8.34
C ASN A 114 -16.77 22.66 7.77
N LEU A 115 -17.74 21.89 8.29
CA LEU A 115 -17.98 20.48 7.94
C LEU A 115 -19.27 20.29 7.16
N LYS A 116 -19.86 21.38 6.64
CA LYS A 116 -21.05 21.31 5.79
C LYS A 116 -20.87 20.32 4.65
N GLY A 117 -21.95 19.60 4.34
CA GLY A 117 -21.99 18.57 3.32
C GLY A 117 -21.55 17.19 3.80
N MET A 118 -20.90 17.07 4.97
CA MET A 118 -20.50 15.76 5.49
C MET A 118 -21.70 14.96 6.01
N PRO A 119 -21.72 13.63 5.80
CA PRO A 119 -22.75 12.73 6.34
C PRO A 119 -22.82 12.77 7.85
N GLN A 120 -24.05 12.60 8.41
CA GLN A 120 -24.27 12.58 9.84
C GLN A 120 -23.43 11.50 10.54
N SER A 121 -23.34 10.30 9.95
CA SER A 121 -22.52 9.18 10.46
C SER A 121 -21.04 9.56 10.60
N SER A 122 -20.52 10.32 9.64
CA SER A 122 -19.12 10.79 9.65
C SER A 122 -18.90 11.90 10.68
N LEU A 123 -19.90 12.74 10.93
CA LEU A 123 -19.86 13.78 11.98
C LEU A 123 -19.86 13.15 13.39
N GLU A 124 -20.67 12.13 13.61
CA GLU A 124 -20.71 11.37 14.87
C GLU A 124 -19.35 10.72 15.18
N ILE A 125 -18.70 10.09 14.17
CA ILE A 125 -17.34 9.53 14.32
C ILE A 125 -16.32 10.64 14.65
N ALA A 126 -16.45 11.81 14.01
CA ALA A 126 -15.56 12.94 14.27
C ALA A 126 -15.74 13.52 15.68
N GLU A 127 -16.96 13.54 16.20
CA GLU A 127 -17.28 13.95 17.57
C GLU A 127 -16.73 12.93 18.60
N GLU A 128 -16.96 11.63 18.40
CA GLU A 128 -16.35 10.59 19.22
C GLU A 128 -14.81 10.67 19.22
N THR A 129 -14.22 10.98 18.06
CA THR A 129 -12.76 11.14 17.94
C THR A 129 -12.28 12.32 18.76
N ALA A 130 -13.01 13.44 18.74
CA ALA A 130 -12.72 14.60 19.59
C ALA A 130 -12.80 14.23 21.07
N ALA A 131 -13.88 13.56 21.49
CA ALA A 131 -14.07 13.12 22.89
C ALA A 131 -12.93 12.20 23.36
N LYS A 132 -12.51 11.22 22.57
CA LYS A 132 -11.36 10.33 22.87
C LYS A 132 -10.03 11.08 23.00
N ARG A 133 -9.93 12.26 22.42
CA ARG A 133 -8.74 13.13 22.49
C ARG A 133 -8.88 14.25 23.56
N ASN A 134 -9.97 14.25 24.34
CA ASN A 134 -10.33 15.32 25.30
C ASN A 134 -10.45 16.70 24.62
N GLU A 135 -10.94 16.73 23.37
CA GLU A 135 -11.22 17.93 22.58
C GLU A 135 -12.74 18.15 22.50
N VAL A 136 -13.18 19.39 22.34
CA VAL A 136 -14.59 19.75 22.12
C VAL A 136 -14.85 19.92 20.63
N GLY A 137 -16.01 19.45 20.15
CA GLY A 137 -16.44 19.56 18.74
C GLY A 137 -16.08 18.33 17.93
N TYR A 138 -15.50 18.50 16.74
CA TYR A 138 -15.29 17.48 15.73
C TYR A 138 -13.82 17.39 15.37
N THR A 139 -13.22 16.21 15.48
CA THR A 139 -11.82 15.99 15.13
C THR A 139 -11.71 15.07 13.92
N LEU A 140 -11.15 15.60 12.84
CA LEU A 140 -10.85 14.85 11.63
C LEU A 140 -9.42 14.29 11.72
N THR A 141 -9.24 13.06 11.20
CA THR A 141 -7.96 12.34 11.14
C THR A 141 -7.62 11.94 9.72
N LEU A 142 -6.41 11.37 9.48
CA LEU A 142 -6.05 10.80 8.19
C LEU A 142 -6.44 9.32 8.03
N ASP A 143 -7.32 8.81 8.88
CA ASP A 143 -7.90 7.49 8.70
C ASP A 143 -8.70 7.45 7.40
N GLN A 144 -8.59 6.33 6.67
CA GLN A 144 -9.16 6.22 5.34
C GLN A 144 -10.67 6.56 5.28
N PRO A 145 -11.53 6.10 6.21
CA PRO A 145 -12.95 6.47 6.19
C PRO A 145 -13.16 7.97 6.36
N CYS A 146 -12.47 8.61 7.30
CA CYS A 146 -12.56 10.04 7.54
C CYS A 146 -12.05 10.85 6.32
N TYR A 147 -10.91 10.45 5.76
CA TYR A 147 -10.37 11.06 4.54
C TYR A 147 -11.36 10.96 3.36
N MET A 148 -11.92 9.77 3.12
CA MET A 148 -12.88 9.56 2.03
C MET A 148 -14.16 10.38 2.24
N ALA A 149 -14.70 10.45 3.45
CA ALA A 149 -15.87 11.26 3.75
C ALA A 149 -15.63 12.75 3.46
N VAL A 150 -14.50 13.31 3.89
CA VAL A 150 -14.15 14.71 3.61
C VAL A 150 -13.98 14.94 2.11
N MET A 151 -13.25 14.05 1.40
CA MET A 151 -12.99 14.22 -0.03
C MET A 151 -14.24 14.11 -0.90
N THR A 152 -15.22 13.31 -0.45
CA THR A 152 -16.46 13.05 -1.20
C THR A 152 -17.55 14.06 -0.89
N PHE A 153 -17.70 14.47 0.37
CA PHE A 153 -18.90 15.16 0.81
C PHE A 153 -18.66 16.59 1.32
N ALA A 154 -17.49 16.92 1.88
CA ALA A 154 -17.30 18.24 2.48
C ALA A 154 -17.39 19.37 1.44
N ASP A 155 -18.25 20.36 1.67
CA ASP A 155 -18.43 21.51 0.76
C ASP A 155 -17.20 22.42 0.73
N SER A 156 -16.46 22.51 1.83
CA SER A 156 -15.27 23.36 1.96
C SER A 156 -14.10 22.88 1.11
N GLN A 157 -13.82 23.55 -0.02
CA GLN A 157 -12.66 23.26 -0.86
C GLN A 157 -11.33 23.37 -0.10
N SER A 158 -11.22 24.36 0.80
CA SER A 158 -10.01 24.55 1.60
C SER A 158 -9.77 23.38 2.56
N LEU A 159 -10.85 22.79 3.11
CA LEU A 159 -10.76 21.60 3.94
C LEU A 159 -10.30 20.39 3.11
N ARG A 160 -10.95 20.14 1.95
CA ARG A 160 -10.52 19.07 1.04
C ARG A 160 -9.07 19.21 0.63
N LYS A 161 -8.61 20.42 0.26
CA LYS A 161 -7.21 20.69 -0.07
C LYS A 161 -6.26 20.36 1.09
N THR A 162 -6.58 20.84 2.30
CA THR A 162 -5.76 20.57 3.50
C THR A 162 -5.63 19.08 3.77
N MET A 163 -6.76 18.38 3.72
CA MET A 163 -6.84 16.94 3.95
C MET A 163 -6.06 16.15 2.88
N TYR A 164 -6.27 16.51 1.60
CA TYR A 164 -5.57 15.90 0.46
C TYR A 164 -4.05 16.05 0.58
N LEU A 165 -3.57 17.26 0.86
CA LEU A 165 -2.13 17.52 0.98
C LEU A 165 -1.51 16.75 2.15
N ALA A 166 -2.19 16.72 3.30
CA ALA A 166 -1.72 15.96 4.45
C ALA A 166 -1.70 14.45 4.14
N TYR A 167 -2.77 13.91 3.54
CA TYR A 167 -2.85 12.50 3.19
C TYR A 167 -1.83 12.07 2.13
N ALA A 168 -1.67 12.86 1.07
CA ALA A 168 -0.77 12.55 -0.03
C ALA A 168 0.72 12.68 0.34
N SER A 169 1.05 13.49 1.35
CA SER A 169 2.44 13.71 1.78
C SER A 169 2.86 12.91 3.02
N ARG A 170 2.01 11.98 3.49
CA ARG A 170 2.36 11.12 4.64
C ARG A 170 3.72 10.45 4.46
N ALA A 171 4.48 10.38 5.53
CA ALA A 171 5.82 9.80 5.55
C ALA A 171 6.75 10.35 4.47
N SER A 172 6.65 11.63 4.16
CA SER A 172 7.57 12.34 3.26
C SER A 172 8.13 13.60 3.91
N ASN A 173 9.15 14.19 3.29
CA ASN A 173 9.75 15.46 3.71
C ASN A 173 8.82 16.68 3.55
N LYS A 174 7.64 16.50 2.94
CA LYS A 174 6.63 17.54 2.74
C LYS A 174 5.42 17.40 3.70
N PHE A 175 5.47 16.44 4.61
CA PHE A 175 4.38 16.24 5.56
C PHE A 175 4.27 17.43 6.53
N PRO A 176 3.05 18.01 6.74
CA PRO A 176 2.90 19.31 7.40
C PRO A 176 3.24 19.30 8.89
N ILE A 177 3.26 18.13 9.54
CA ILE A 177 3.54 18.03 10.98
C ILE A 177 5.03 17.89 11.26
N SER A 178 5.71 16.96 10.57
CA SER A 178 7.12 16.67 10.82
C SER A 178 7.75 15.81 9.75
N CYS A 179 8.99 16.10 9.38
CA CYS A 179 9.79 15.27 8.48
C CYS A 179 10.41 14.03 9.15
N LYS A 180 10.22 13.82 10.45
CA LYS A 180 10.85 12.69 11.19
C LYS A 180 10.45 11.31 10.69
N TRP A 181 9.34 11.20 9.96
CA TRP A 181 8.86 9.95 9.36
C TRP A 181 9.18 9.82 7.87
N ASP A 182 10.06 10.65 7.33
CA ASP A 182 10.39 10.65 5.91
C ASP A 182 10.94 9.29 5.45
N ASN A 183 10.26 8.68 4.49
CA ASN A 183 10.59 7.40 3.90
C ASN A 183 11.51 7.50 2.66
N THR A 184 11.88 8.68 2.21
CA THR A 184 12.64 8.85 0.96
C THR A 184 13.90 7.98 0.95
N LYS A 185 14.72 8.06 2.01
CA LYS A 185 15.95 7.27 2.12
C LYS A 185 15.69 5.77 2.34
N ILE A 186 14.59 5.43 3.01
CA ILE A 186 14.16 4.05 3.21
C ILE A 186 13.79 3.42 1.86
N ILE A 187 13.04 4.12 1.02
CA ILE A 187 12.67 3.67 -0.33
C ILE A 187 13.91 3.38 -1.18
N GLU A 188 14.89 4.31 -1.21
CA GLU A 188 16.15 4.11 -1.93
C GLU A 188 16.86 2.82 -1.48
N ASN A 189 17.00 2.63 -0.17
CA ASN A 189 17.67 1.45 0.39
C ASN A 189 16.90 0.15 0.10
N ILE A 190 15.56 0.17 0.16
CA ILE A 190 14.71 -0.97 -0.23
C ILE A 190 14.96 -1.34 -1.70
N LEU A 191 14.98 -0.36 -2.60
CA LEU A 191 15.20 -0.59 -4.02
C LEU A 191 16.60 -1.16 -4.30
N LEU A 192 17.63 -0.64 -3.62
CA LEU A 192 19.00 -1.16 -3.73
C LEU A 192 19.11 -2.62 -3.25
N LEU A 193 18.54 -2.94 -2.09
CA LEU A 193 18.55 -4.32 -1.56
C LEU A 193 17.77 -5.27 -2.46
N ARG A 194 16.63 -4.86 -2.98
CA ARG A 194 15.84 -5.66 -3.93
C ARG A 194 16.63 -5.95 -5.22
N GLN A 195 17.36 -4.96 -5.73
CA GLN A 195 18.24 -5.16 -6.88
C GLN A 195 19.39 -6.13 -6.55
N GLU A 196 20.07 -5.95 -5.42
CA GLU A 196 21.15 -6.83 -4.98
C GLU A 196 20.68 -8.28 -4.82
N MET A 197 19.55 -8.50 -4.15
CA MET A 197 18.95 -9.82 -3.98
C MET A 197 18.65 -10.51 -5.31
N SER A 198 18.07 -9.78 -6.27
CA SER A 198 17.78 -10.32 -7.60
C SER A 198 19.05 -10.74 -8.33
N GLN A 199 20.10 -9.93 -8.28
CA GLN A 199 21.39 -10.22 -8.92
C GLN A 199 22.10 -11.40 -8.27
N ILE A 200 22.03 -11.55 -6.93
CA ILE A 200 22.58 -12.72 -6.23
C ILE A 200 21.95 -14.02 -6.75
N LEU A 201 20.64 -14.00 -7.06
CA LEU A 201 19.89 -15.14 -7.60
C LEU A 201 20.05 -15.33 -9.10
N GLY A 202 20.71 -14.39 -9.81
CA GLY A 202 20.92 -14.45 -11.26
C GLY A 202 19.82 -13.79 -12.10
N TYR A 203 18.88 -13.05 -11.49
CA TYR A 203 17.91 -12.25 -12.21
C TYR A 203 18.50 -10.89 -12.60
N LYS A 204 18.06 -10.34 -13.72
CA LYS A 204 18.50 -9.03 -14.21
C LYS A 204 18.07 -7.89 -13.29
N ASN A 205 16.87 -7.99 -12.75
CA ASN A 205 16.29 -6.99 -11.83
C ASN A 205 15.22 -7.62 -10.93
N TYR A 206 14.74 -6.85 -9.96
CA TYR A 206 13.71 -7.30 -9.02
C TYR A 206 12.35 -7.58 -9.67
N ALA A 207 12.01 -6.91 -10.77
CA ALA A 207 10.75 -7.18 -11.47
C ALA A 207 10.74 -8.61 -12.06
N GLU A 208 11.82 -9.04 -12.69
CA GLU A 208 11.95 -10.43 -13.19
C GLU A 208 11.91 -11.45 -12.04
N TYR A 209 12.64 -11.19 -10.95
CA TYR A 209 12.59 -12.03 -9.74
C TYR A 209 11.17 -12.13 -9.20
N SER A 210 10.46 -11.00 -9.09
CA SER A 210 9.08 -10.94 -8.60
C SER A 210 8.10 -11.70 -9.50
N LEU A 211 8.32 -11.72 -10.81
CA LEU A 211 7.45 -12.44 -11.76
C LEU A 211 7.64 -13.95 -11.71
N ALA A 212 8.73 -14.47 -11.18
CA ALA A 212 9.00 -15.92 -11.13
C ALA A 212 7.88 -16.77 -10.48
N THR A 213 7.03 -16.16 -9.65
CA THR A 213 5.90 -16.82 -9.00
C THR A 213 4.52 -16.36 -9.52
N LYS A 214 4.48 -15.48 -10.52
CA LYS A 214 3.27 -14.86 -11.04
C LYS A 214 2.85 -15.45 -12.38
N MET A 215 1.67 -15.08 -12.87
CA MET A 215 1.13 -15.57 -14.14
C MET A 215 1.83 -14.95 -15.35
N ALA A 216 2.18 -13.67 -15.28
CA ALA A 216 2.88 -12.98 -16.35
C ALA A 216 4.29 -13.57 -16.53
N LYS A 217 4.66 -13.85 -17.77
CA LYS A 217 5.92 -14.55 -18.12
C LYS A 217 7.12 -13.61 -18.22
N SER A 218 6.88 -12.33 -18.47
CA SER A 218 7.93 -11.32 -18.63
C SER A 218 7.47 -9.94 -18.19
N THR A 219 8.42 -9.05 -17.92
CA THR A 219 8.16 -7.64 -17.65
C THR A 219 7.53 -6.94 -18.84
N ASN A 220 7.90 -7.31 -20.06
CA ASN A 220 7.30 -6.74 -21.27
C ASN A 220 5.81 -7.10 -21.38
N GLU A 221 5.43 -8.35 -21.11
CA GLU A 221 4.02 -8.75 -21.09
C GLU A 221 3.17 -7.88 -20.13
N VAL A 222 3.72 -7.54 -18.96
CA VAL A 222 3.04 -6.64 -18.01
C VAL A 222 2.92 -5.23 -18.56
N ILE A 223 4.00 -4.71 -19.16
CA ILE A 223 4.00 -3.36 -19.75
C ILE A 223 3.03 -3.29 -20.92
N ASP A 224 3.05 -4.24 -21.83
CA ASP A 224 2.17 -4.29 -23.00
C ASP A 224 0.69 -4.37 -22.58
N PHE A 225 0.39 -5.16 -21.55
CA PHE A 225 -0.95 -5.22 -20.97
C PHE A 225 -1.40 -3.86 -20.43
N LEU A 226 -0.56 -3.19 -19.64
CA LEU A 226 -0.86 -1.87 -19.07
C LEU A 226 -1.02 -0.79 -20.16
N GLU A 227 -0.15 -0.80 -21.18
CA GLU A 227 -0.26 0.12 -22.31
C GLU A 227 -1.55 -0.13 -23.12
N SER A 228 -1.94 -1.40 -23.31
CA SER A 228 -3.21 -1.73 -23.97
C SER A 228 -4.43 -1.20 -23.21
N LEU A 229 -4.43 -1.30 -21.88
CA LEU A 229 -5.47 -0.73 -21.03
C LEU A 229 -5.50 0.79 -21.11
N LYS A 230 -4.34 1.44 -21.05
CA LYS A 230 -4.18 2.88 -21.15
C LYS A 230 -4.76 3.41 -22.47
N ILE A 231 -4.43 2.79 -23.61
CA ILE A 231 -4.93 3.17 -24.92
C ILE A 231 -6.48 3.13 -24.95
N LYS A 232 -7.08 2.08 -24.41
CA LYS A 232 -8.54 1.92 -24.35
C LYS A 232 -9.22 2.93 -23.39
N ALA A 233 -8.58 3.21 -22.26
CA ALA A 233 -9.17 4.02 -21.19
C ALA A 233 -9.04 5.55 -21.45
N ILE A 234 -7.93 6.02 -22.06
CA ILE A 234 -7.57 7.44 -22.09
C ILE A 234 -8.61 8.33 -22.78
N SER A 235 -9.22 7.85 -23.87
CA SER A 235 -10.25 8.61 -24.61
C SER A 235 -11.50 8.81 -23.76
N LYS A 236 -11.96 7.75 -23.09
CA LYS A 236 -13.13 7.79 -22.19
C LYS A 236 -12.87 8.69 -21.00
N SER A 237 -11.72 8.52 -20.33
CA SER A 237 -11.31 9.35 -19.19
C SER A 237 -11.28 10.85 -19.52
N LYS A 238 -10.76 11.23 -20.70
CA LYS A 238 -10.79 12.63 -21.15
C LYS A 238 -12.21 13.17 -21.32
N LYS A 239 -13.14 12.36 -21.87
CA LYS A 239 -14.54 12.74 -22.01
C LYS A 239 -15.21 12.91 -20.64
N GLU A 240 -15.06 11.95 -19.74
CA GLU A 240 -15.60 12.00 -18.38
C GLU A 240 -15.07 13.21 -17.60
N MET A 241 -13.77 13.47 -17.67
CA MET A 241 -13.17 14.66 -17.05
C MET A 241 -13.71 15.97 -17.66
N SER A 242 -14.00 16.01 -18.96
CA SER A 242 -14.61 17.18 -19.59
C SER A 242 -16.04 17.43 -19.07
N VAL A 243 -16.83 16.36 -18.89
CA VAL A 243 -18.18 16.44 -18.30
C VAL A 243 -18.09 17.01 -16.88
N LEU A 244 -17.22 16.46 -16.03
CA LEU A 244 -17.04 16.95 -14.65
C LEU A 244 -16.58 18.42 -14.62
N LYS A 245 -15.67 18.83 -15.49
CA LYS A 245 -15.21 20.24 -15.59
C LYS A 245 -16.35 21.18 -15.96
N ASN A 246 -17.19 20.82 -16.93
CA ASN A 246 -18.34 21.63 -17.34
C ASN A 246 -19.37 21.74 -16.23
N PHE A 247 -19.65 20.63 -15.55
CA PHE A 247 -20.53 20.58 -14.38
C PHE A 247 -20.01 21.46 -13.24
N ALA A 248 -18.74 21.32 -12.85
CA ALA A 248 -18.11 22.11 -11.80
C ALA A 248 -18.14 23.62 -12.11
N LYS A 249 -17.91 24.00 -13.38
CA LYS A 249 -17.99 25.40 -13.81
C LYS A 249 -19.40 25.94 -13.70
N LYS A 250 -20.41 25.17 -14.14
CA LYS A 250 -21.82 25.60 -14.22
C LYS A 250 -22.45 25.72 -12.81
N HIS A 251 -22.24 24.73 -11.94
CA HIS A 251 -22.95 24.58 -10.67
C HIS A 251 -22.18 25.12 -9.46
N TYR A 252 -20.82 25.10 -9.53
CA TYR A 252 -19.95 25.45 -8.39
C TYR A 252 -19.00 26.62 -8.70
N ASN A 253 -19.12 27.25 -9.88
CA ASN A 253 -18.26 28.35 -10.34
C ASN A 253 -16.74 28.03 -10.25
N LEU A 254 -16.38 26.74 -10.32
CA LEU A 254 -14.99 26.28 -10.33
C LEU A 254 -14.42 26.36 -11.75
N LYS A 255 -13.48 27.28 -11.97
CA LYS A 255 -12.79 27.42 -13.26
C LYS A 255 -11.93 26.20 -13.61
N THR A 256 -11.37 25.57 -12.61
CA THR A 256 -10.50 24.37 -12.72
C THR A 256 -10.84 23.38 -11.63
N ILE A 257 -10.77 22.08 -11.93
CA ILE A 257 -10.88 21.00 -10.93
C ILE A 257 -9.47 20.62 -10.50
N SER A 258 -9.20 20.74 -9.20
CA SER A 258 -7.98 20.25 -8.58
C SER A 258 -8.14 18.78 -8.14
N PRO A 259 -7.03 18.05 -7.85
CA PRO A 259 -7.14 16.65 -7.40
C PRO A 259 -8.06 16.45 -6.19
N TRP A 260 -8.11 17.41 -5.27
CA TRP A 260 -8.99 17.37 -4.10
C TRP A 260 -10.46 17.69 -4.38
N ASP A 261 -10.80 18.09 -5.59
CA ASP A 261 -12.18 18.40 -5.99
C ASP A 261 -12.83 17.24 -6.76
N ILE A 262 -12.04 16.31 -7.30
CA ILE A 262 -12.52 15.28 -8.24
C ILE A 262 -13.61 14.41 -7.61
N ALA A 263 -13.36 13.86 -6.42
CA ALA A 263 -14.32 12.98 -5.75
C ALA A 263 -15.61 13.73 -5.38
N TYR A 264 -15.48 14.93 -4.82
CA TYR A 264 -16.61 15.80 -4.48
C TYR A 264 -17.48 16.14 -5.70
N ILE A 265 -16.87 16.61 -6.78
CA ILE A 265 -17.61 16.97 -8.01
C ILE A 265 -18.24 15.74 -8.67
N ALA A 266 -17.57 14.59 -8.63
CA ALA A 266 -18.13 13.34 -9.16
C ALA A 266 -19.35 12.88 -8.35
N GLU A 267 -19.32 13.02 -7.03
CA GLU A 267 -20.46 12.69 -6.17
C GLU A 267 -21.64 13.65 -6.44
N LYS A 268 -21.39 14.94 -6.46
CA LYS A 268 -22.43 15.93 -6.77
C LYS A 268 -23.03 15.76 -8.18
N TYR A 269 -22.21 15.37 -9.14
CA TYR A 269 -22.68 15.02 -10.49
C TYR A 269 -23.60 13.79 -10.48
N LYS A 270 -23.25 12.77 -9.66
CA LYS A 270 -24.07 11.56 -9.48
C LYS A 270 -25.41 11.87 -8.83
N GLU A 271 -25.38 12.60 -7.71
CA GLU A 271 -26.59 13.02 -7.00
C GLU A 271 -27.57 13.76 -7.92
N GLU A 272 -27.07 14.77 -8.67
CA GLU A 272 -27.92 15.61 -9.48
C GLU A 272 -28.46 14.90 -10.74
N ASN A 273 -27.66 14.04 -11.39
CA ASN A 273 -28.05 13.43 -12.67
C ASN A 273 -28.70 12.05 -12.52
N PHE A 274 -28.46 11.34 -11.42
CA PHE A 274 -28.94 9.95 -11.24
C PHE A 274 -29.73 9.75 -9.95
N GLY A 275 -29.76 10.74 -9.04
CA GLY A 275 -30.43 10.60 -7.75
C GLY A 275 -29.80 9.53 -6.84
N ILE A 276 -28.49 9.26 -7.02
CA ILE A 276 -27.75 8.21 -6.27
C ILE A 276 -26.66 8.89 -5.45
N SER A 277 -26.61 8.60 -4.15
CA SER A 277 -25.54 9.01 -3.24
C SER A 277 -24.71 7.81 -2.77
N GLN A 278 -23.44 8.04 -2.42
CA GLN A 278 -22.62 7.02 -1.76
C GLN A 278 -22.95 6.87 -0.27
N GLU A 279 -23.77 7.74 0.29
CA GLU A 279 -24.25 7.65 1.68
C GLU A 279 -25.36 6.60 1.83
N GLU A 280 -26.09 6.31 0.77
CA GLU A 280 -27.13 5.28 0.71
C GLU A 280 -26.54 3.89 0.38
#